data_e97d19c78ee992a94fac8f10eff490f4
#
_entry.id   e97d19c78ee992a94fac8f10eff490f4
#
_cell.length_a   1.000
_cell.length_b   1.000
_cell.length_c   1.000
_cell.angle_alpha   90.00
_cell.angle_beta   90.00
_cell.angle_gamma   90.00
#
_symmetry.space_group_name_H-M   'P 1'
#
loop_
_entity.id
_entity.type
_entity.pdbx_description
1 polymer ?
#
loop_
_entity_poly.entity_id
_entity_poly.type
_entity_poly.pdbx_seq_one_letter_code
_entity_poly.pdbx_strand_id
1 'polypeptide(L)'
;MKAKFPAVEFHYYQSNVEGELINELQRVGFSYDGIVLNPGGYTHTSVAIGDAIAAITTPVVEVHISNIHAREEFRKLSHVSAKAAGSIIGLGMKGYELGVMSFL
;
A
#
# COMPACT_ATOMS: atom_id res chain seq x y z
N MET A 1 -6.70 15.09 -0.43
CA MET A 1 -6.94 14.19 -1.57
C MET A 1 -8.36 14.19 -2.09
N LYS A 2 -9.34 14.29 -1.21
CA LYS A 2 -10.74 14.36 -1.63
C LYS A 2 -11.03 15.49 -2.61
N ALA A 3 -10.36 16.63 -2.45
CA ALA A 3 -10.55 17.79 -3.32
C ALA A 3 -10.15 17.52 -4.78
N LYS A 4 -9.17 16.65 -4.98
CA LYS A 4 -8.67 16.29 -6.33
C LYS A 4 -9.49 15.20 -6.99
N PHE A 5 -10.17 14.37 -6.20
CA PHE A 5 -10.95 13.24 -6.68
C PHE A 5 -12.35 13.25 -6.03
N PRO A 6 -13.19 14.24 -6.38
CA PRO A 6 -14.47 14.43 -5.69
C PRO A 6 -15.45 13.28 -5.91
N ALA A 7 -15.27 12.47 -6.95
CA ALA A 7 -16.13 11.32 -7.21
C ALA A 7 -15.69 10.05 -6.48
N VAL A 8 -14.57 10.11 -5.77
CA VAL A 8 -14.00 8.96 -5.06
C VAL A 8 -14.38 9.03 -3.58
N GLU A 9 -14.90 7.95 -3.04
CA GLU A 9 -15.14 7.81 -1.61
C GLU A 9 -13.91 7.22 -0.96
N PHE A 10 -13.26 7.99 -0.06
CA PHE A 10 -12.05 7.59 0.61
C PHE A 10 -12.34 7.05 2.01
N HIS A 11 -11.69 5.95 2.34
CA HIS A 11 -11.62 5.45 3.70
C HIS A 11 -10.16 5.41 4.11
N TYR A 12 -9.81 6.15 5.15
CA TYR A 12 -8.44 6.30 5.63
C TYR A 12 -8.21 5.46 6.88
N TYR A 13 -7.06 4.80 6.95
CA TYR A 13 -6.64 4.05 8.13
C TYR A 13 -5.13 4.16 8.31
N GLN A 14 -4.70 4.28 9.55
CA GLN A 14 -3.28 4.34 9.89
C GLN A 14 -3.01 3.54 11.16
N SER A 15 -1.95 2.73 11.13
CA SER A 15 -1.46 2.00 12.30
C SER A 15 -0.01 1.63 12.08
N ASN A 16 0.76 1.58 13.16
CA ASN A 16 2.12 1.03 13.13
C ASN A 16 2.19 -0.38 13.71
N VAL A 17 1.04 -1.02 13.91
CA VAL A 17 0.94 -2.38 14.43
C VAL A 17 0.64 -3.32 13.27
N GLU A 18 1.53 -4.29 13.04
CA GLU A 18 1.41 -5.21 11.90
C GLU A 18 0.06 -5.95 11.86
N GLY A 19 -0.38 -6.49 13.00
CA GLY A 19 -1.64 -7.22 13.07
C GLY A 19 -2.86 -6.35 12.77
N GLU A 20 -2.82 -5.07 13.15
CA GLU A 20 -3.90 -4.13 12.86
C GLU A 20 -3.97 -3.82 11.37
N LEU A 21 -2.83 -3.68 10.70
CA LEU A 21 -2.79 -3.48 9.25
C LEU A 21 -3.36 -4.69 8.53
N ILE A 22 -3.01 -5.90 8.96
CA ILE A 22 -3.53 -7.13 8.39
C ILE A 22 -5.05 -7.21 8.57
N ASN A 23 -5.55 -6.90 9.76
CA ASN A 23 -6.98 -6.92 10.03
C ASN A 23 -7.73 -5.93 9.13
N GLU A 24 -7.17 -4.75 8.92
CA GLU A 24 -7.80 -3.75 8.06
C GLU A 24 -7.79 -4.18 6.59
N LEU A 25 -6.69 -4.77 6.11
CA LEU A 25 -6.63 -5.32 4.75
C LEU A 25 -7.72 -6.37 4.54
N GLN A 26 -7.90 -7.26 5.51
CA GLN A 26 -8.94 -8.28 5.44
C GLN A 26 -10.34 -7.68 5.45
N ARG A 27 -10.55 -6.62 6.26
CA ARG A 27 -11.85 -5.95 6.36
C ARG A 27 -12.25 -5.29 5.05
N VAL A 28 -11.31 -4.61 4.37
CA VAL A 28 -11.61 -3.86 3.14
C VAL A 28 -11.31 -4.64 1.86
N GLY A 29 -10.70 -5.80 1.99
CA GLY A 29 -10.06 -6.52 0.88
C GLY A 29 -11.01 -7.16 -0.13
N PHE A 30 -12.32 -7.12 0.10
CA PHE A 30 -13.29 -7.79 -0.78
C PHE A 30 -14.40 -6.88 -1.28
N SER A 31 -14.41 -5.62 -0.88
CA SER A 31 -15.54 -4.73 -1.19
C SER A 31 -15.13 -3.37 -1.76
N TYR A 32 -13.86 -2.98 -1.66
CA TYR A 32 -13.37 -1.72 -2.18
C TYR A 32 -12.82 -1.90 -3.60
N ASP A 33 -12.75 -0.80 -4.35
CA ASP A 33 -12.24 -0.83 -5.73
C ASP A 33 -10.73 -0.84 -5.80
N GLY A 34 -10.07 -0.31 -4.77
CA GLY A 34 -8.61 -0.29 -4.70
C GLY A 34 -8.12 0.08 -3.32
N ILE A 35 -6.90 -0.32 -3.02
CA ILE A 35 -6.22 0.01 -1.78
C ILE A 35 -4.88 0.63 -2.13
N VAL A 36 -4.60 1.81 -1.57
CA VAL A 36 -3.26 2.42 -1.63
C VAL A 36 -2.64 2.21 -0.26
N LEU A 37 -1.55 1.45 -0.22
CA LEU A 37 -0.93 1.01 1.02
C LEU A 37 0.51 1.53 1.12
N ASN A 38 0.82 2.22 2.21
CA ASN A 38 2.20 2.47 2.61
C ASN A 38 2.52 1.56 3.80
N PRO A 39 3.19 0.43 3.58
CA PRO A 39 3.51 -0.51 4.66
C PRO A 39 4.72 -0.08 5.48
N GLY A 40 5.41 0.99 5.08
CA GLY A 40 6.62 1.43 5.76
C GLY A 40 7.69 0.34 5.77
N GLY A 41 8.39 0.22 6.90
CA GLY A 41 9.44 -0.80 7.04
C GLY A 41 8.95 -2.24 6.97
N TYR A 42 7.66 -2.48 7.18
CA TYR A 42 7.12 -3.84 7.08
C TYR A 42 7.22 -4.43 5.67
N THR A 43 7.38 -3.60 4.64
CA THR A 43 7.59 -4.11 3.28
C THR A 43 8.82 -5.02 3.18
N HIS A 44 9.83 -4.79 4.04
CA HIS A 44 11.08 -5.53 4.04
C HIS A 44 11.06 -6.76 4.94
N THR A 45 10.11 -6.86 5.85
CA THR A 45 10.12 -7.87 6.91
C THR A 45 8.83 -8.68 7.03
N SER A 46 7.69 -8.14 6.59
CA SER A 46 6.40 -8.79 6.86
C SER A 46 5.94 -9.69 5.73
N VAL A 47 6.23 -10.96 5.85
CA VAL A 47 5.62 -12.00 5.02
C VAL A 47 4.10 -12.03 5.25
N ALA A 48 3.66 -11.78 6.49
CA ALA A 48 2.24 -11.84 6.84
C ALA A 48 1.41 -10.76 6.12
N ILE A 49 1.93 -9.54 5.97
CA ILE A 49 1.24 -8.50 5.19
C ILE A 49 1.20 -8.90 3.71
N GLY A 50 2.29 -9.42 3.17
CA GLY A 50 2.32 -9.92 1.79
C GLY A 50 1.28 -11.01 1.56
N ASP A 51 1.17 -11.95 2.49
CA ASP A 51 0.18 -13.02 2.42
C ASP A 51 -1.25 -12.49 2.50
N ALA A 52 -1.49 -11.48 3.33
CA ALA A 52 -2.80 -10.84 3.43
C ALA A 52 -3.20 -10.20 2.09
N ILE A 53 -2.27 -9.51 1.43
CA ILE A 53 -2.52 -8.90 0.12
C ILE A 53 -2.84 -9.99 -0.93
N ALA A 54 -2.12 -11.10 -0.90
CA ALA A 54 -2.36 -12.19 -1.83
C ALA A 54 -3.72 -12.87 -1.63
N ALA A 55 -4.25 -12.83 -0.41
CA ALA A 55 -5.49 -13.50 -0.06
C ALA A 55 -6.75 -12.69 -0.37
N ILE A 56 -6.65 -11.36 -0.50
CA ILE A 56 -7.80 -10.49 -0.78
C ILE A 56 -7.99 -10.33 -2.29
N THR A 57 -9.18 -9.87 -2.69
CA THR A 57 -9.51 -9.66 -4.11
C THR A 57 -9.33 -8.21 -4.56
N THR A 58 -9.43 -7.25 -3.64
CA THR A 58 -9.22 -5.83 -3.96
C THR A 58 -7.74 -5.61 -4.32
N PRO A 59 -7.44 -5.00 -5.48
CA PRO A 59 -6.05 -4.73 -5.85
C PRO A 59 -5.39 -3.72 -4.93
N VAL A 60 -4.11 -3.94 -4.64
CA VAL A 60 -3.30 -3.10 -3.76
C VAL A 60 -2.18 -2.48 -4.56
N VAL A 61 -2.03 -1.15 -4.47
CA VAL A 61 -0.86 -0.43 -4.96
C VAL A 61 -0.03 0.00 -3.75
N GLU A 62 1.22 -0.43 -3.73
CA GLU A 62 2.16 -0.08 -2.68
C GLU A 62 2.78 1.29 -2.94
N VAL A 63 2.86 2.14 -1.91
CA VAL A 63 3.46 3.47 -2.00
C VAL A 63 4.54 3.62 -0.94
N HIS A 64 5.69 4.13 -1.34
CA HIS A 64 6.76 4.57 -0.43
C HIS A 64 7.11 6.01 -0.76
N ILE A 65 7.15 6.86 0.28
CA ILE A 65 7.46 8.29 0.13
C ILE A 65 8.91 8.47 -0.30
N SER A 66 9.83 7.73 0.33
CA SER A 66 11.25 7.80 0.01
C SER A 66 11.66 6.72 -0.98
N ASN A 67 12.80 6.94 -1.65
CA ASN A 67 13.37 5.94 -2.55
C ASN A 67 14.08 4.86 -1.73
N ILE A 68 13.40 3.74 -1.51
CA ILE A 68 13.92 2.62 -0.71
C ILE A 68 15.14 1.97 -1.36
N HIS A 69 15.30 2.09 -2.67
CA HIS A 69 16.43 1.52 -3.41
C HIS A 69 17.72 2.32 -3.23
N ALA A 70 17.63 3.56 -2.74
CA ALA A 70 18.78 4.43 -2.47
C ALA A 70 19.23 4.35 -1.01
N ARG A 71 18.65 3.48 -0.20
CA ARG A 71 18.94 3.33 1.23
C ARG A 71 19.72 2.03 1.47
N GLU A 72 19.61 1.45 2.68
CA GLU A 72 20.33 0.23 3.03
C GLU A 72 19.93 -0.95 2.13
N GLU A 73 20.84 -1.92 1.98
CA GLU A 73 20.63 -3.05 1.08
C GLU A 73 19.35 -3.84 1.37
N PHE A 74 19.00 -4.04 2.66
CA PHE A 74 17.78 -4.78 3.01
C PHE A 74 16.50 -4.09 2.53
N ARG A 75 16.56 -2.78 2.26
CA ARG A 75 15.40 -2.01 1.79
C ARG A 75 15.09 -2.25 0.31
N LYS A 76 15.93 -2.98 -0.39
CA LYS A 76 15.67 -3.39 -1.77
C LYS A 76 14.76 -4.61 -1.85
N LEU A 77 14.68 -5.39 -0.77
CA LEU A 77 13.80 -6.55 -0.69
C LEU A 77 12.42 -6.12 -0.20
N SER A 78 11.36 -6.57 -0.88
CA SER A 78 9.99 -6.31 -0.44
C SER A 78 9.12 -7.55 -0.58
N HIS A 79 8.54 -7.99 0.54
CA HIS A 79 7.52 -9.05 0.55
C HIS A 79 6.18 -8.54 0.06
N VAL A 80 5.95 -7.23 0.14
CA VAL A 80 4.69 -6.58 -0.26
C VAL A 80 4.66 -6.35 -1.76
N SER A 81 5.74 -5.84 -2.35
CA SER A 81 5.81 -5.53 -3.79
C SER A 81 5.52 -6.76 -4.66
N ALA A 82 5.97 -7.94 -4.21
CA ALA A 82 5.77 -9.18 -4.97
C ALA A 82 4.28 -9.57 -5.07
N LYS A 83 3.43 -9.10 -4.16
CA LYS A 83 2.01 -9.44 -4.08
C LYS A 83 1.11 -8.31 -4.52
N ALA A 84 1.60 -7.06 -4.51
CA ALA A 84 0.83 -5.89 -4.91
C ALA A 84 0.63 -5.85 -6.42
N ALA A 85 -0.42 -5.14 -6.86
CA ALA A 85 -0.68 -4.91 -8.27
C ALA A 85 0.38 -3.99 -8.90
N GLY A 86 0.98 -3.11 -8.11
CA GLY A 86 2.04 -2.23 -8.56
C GLY A 86 2.64 -1.48 -7.38
N SER A 87 3.73 -0.75 -7.65
CA SER A 87 4.44 0.01 -6.62
C SER A 87 4.84 1.39 -7.14
N ILE A 88 4.73 2.39 -6.27
CA ILE A 88 5.15 3.76 -6.53
C ILE A 88 6.14 4.14 -5.44
N ILE A 89 7.38 4.43 -5.82
CA ILE A 89 8.48 4.56 -4.88
C ILE A 89 9.23 5.86 -5.12
N GLY A 90 9.47 6.63 -4.04
CA GLY A 90 10.40 7.75 -4.08
C GLY A 90 9.85 9.07 -4.60
N LEU A 91 8.54 9.22 -4.73
CA LEU A 91 7.91 10.44 -5.25
C LEU A 91 7.25 11.29 -4.17
N GLY A 92 7.63 11.09 -2.91
CA GLY A 92 7.09 11.84 -1.79
C GLY A 92 5.58 11.61 -1.63
N MET A 93 4.90 12.60 -1.09
CA MET A 93 3.44 12.52 -0.88
C MET A 93 2.65 12.40 -2.18
N LYS A 94 3.22 12.82 -3.30
CA LYS A 94 2.61 12.68 -4.63
C LYS A 94 2.32 11.22 -4.98
N GLY A 95 3.06 10.29 -4.39
CA GLY A 95 2.87 8.85 -4.60
C GLY A 95 1.46 8.38 -4.26
N TYR A 96 0.85 8.93 -3.21
CA TYR A 96 -0.53 8.58 -2.83
C TYR A 96 -1.52 8.98 -3.91
N GLU A 97 -1.37 10.17 -4.45
CA GLU A 97 -2.22 10.68 -5.52
C GLU A 97 -2.12 9.81 -6.76
N LEU A 98 -0.88 9.46 -7.14
CA LEU A 98 -0.64 8.59 -8.28
C LEU A 98 -1.22 7.18 -8.06
N GLY A 99 -1.15 6.68 -6.82
CA GLY A 99 -1.76 5.41 -6.46
C GLY A 99 -3.27 5.41 -6.68
N VAL A 100 -3.94 6.47 -6.26
CA VAL A 100 -5.39 6.63 -6.49
C VAL A 100 -5.69 6.69 -7.98
N MET A 101 -4.91 7.48 -8.74
CA MET A 101 -5.09 7.62 -10.18
C MET A 101 -4.96 6.27 -10.91
N SER A 102 -4.16 5.35 -10.40
CA SER A 102 -3.97 4.05 -11.03
C SER A 102 -5.24 3.19 -11.07
N PHE A 103 -6.23 3.52 -10.23
CA PHE A 103 -7.51 2.80 -10.18
C PHE A 103 -8.63 3.49 -10.98
N LEU A 104 -8.36 4.65 -11.55
CA LEU A 104 -9.40 5.45 -12.23
C LEU A 104 -9.38 5.30 -13.79
#